data_5e638cff2cdb3a8ce347e93e4e955359
#
_entry.id   5e638cff2cdb3a8ce347e93e4e955359
#
_cell.length_a   1.000
_cell.length_b   1.000
_cell.length_c   1.000
_cell.angle_alpha   90.00
_cell.angle_beta   90.00
_cell.angle_gamma   90.00
#
_symmetry.space_group_name_H-M   'P 1'
#
loop_
_entity.id
_entity.type
_entity.pdbx_description
1 polymer ?
#
loop_
_entity_poly.entity_id
_entity_poly.type
_entity_poly.pdbx_seq_one_letter_code
_entity_poly.pdbx_strand_id
1 'polypeptide(L)' 'MIDFKYKGYEVKVGGIANTTKVTADNGMDSCVWSFSIDNPKQAKWHRFIKRIQKAITERINYLGKE' A
#
# COMPACT_ATOMS: atom_id res chain seq x y z
N MET A 1 -6.05 -10.98 -3.64
CA MET A 1 -4.89 -10.14 -3.97
C MET A 1 -5.29 -9.00 -4.89
N ILE A 2 -4.80 -7.81 -4.61
CA ILE A 2 -5.10 -6.62 -5.40
C ILE A 2 -3.79 -6.03 -5.86
N ASP A 3 -3.69 -5.78 -7.18
CA ASP A 3 -2.53 -5.11 -7.75
C ASP A 3 -3.01 -3.89 -8.50
N PHE A 4 -2.37 -2.75 -8.30
CA PHE A 4 -2.72 -1.53 -9.00
C PHE A 4 -1.50 -0.61 -9.12
N LYS A 5 -1.62 0.42 -9.94
CA LYS A 5 -0.58 1.45 -10.07
C LYS A 5 -1.09 2.77 -9.53
N TYR A 6 -0.22 3.49 -8.84
CA TYR A 6 -0.56 4.79 -8.29
C TYR A 6 0.68 5.69 -8.31
N LYS A 7 0.59 6.81 -9.01
CA LYS A 7 1.67 7.81 -9.10
C LYS A 7 3.03 7.21 -9.47
N GLY A 8 3.02 6.25 -10.39
CA GLY A 8 4.23 5.60 -10.85
C GLY A 8 4.69 4.40 -10.03
N TYR A 9 4.02 4.13 -8.92
CA TYR A 9 4.33 2.95 -8.10
C TYR A 9 3.46 1.78 -8.50
N GLU A 10 4.07 0.62 -8.65
CA GLU A 10 3.33 -0.64 -8.74
C GLU A 10 3.05 -1.13 -7.33
N VAL A 11 1.77 -1.27 -7.00
CA VAL A 11 1.35 -1.65 -5.66
C VAL A 11 0.80 -3.07 -5.68
N LYS A 12 1.35 -3.91 -4.82
CA LYS A 12 0.91 -5.30 -4.67
C LYS A 12 0.43 -5.50 -3.24
N VAL A 13 -0.77 -6.02 -3.11
CA VAL A 13 -1.39 -6.27 -1.81
C VAL A 13 -1.60 -7.77 -1.65
N GLY A 14 -0.98 -8.34 -0.65
CA GLY A 14 -1.14 -9.74 -0.32
C GLY A 14 -1.08 -9.92 1.19
N GLY A 15 -1.36 -11.12 1.68
CA GLY A 15 -1.29 -11.34 3.11
C GLY A 15 -1.50 -12.79 3.50
N ILE A 16 -1.11 -13.09 4.73
CA ILE A 16 -1.27 -14.41 5.33
C ILE A 16 -2.00 -14.19 6.65
N ALA A 17 -3.05 -14.98 6.88
CA ALA A 17 -3.88 -14.90 8.09
C ALA A 17 -4.47 -13.50 8.25
N ASN A 18 -4.20 -12.83 9.37
CA ASN A 18 -4.78 -11.53 9.68
C ASN A 18 -3.86 -10.36 9.32
N THR A 19 -2.73 -10.64 8.69
CA THR A 19 -1.77 -9.60 8.32
C THR A 19 -1.79 -9.38 6.83
N THR A 20 -1.96 -8.13 6.42
CA THR A 20 -1.90 -7.73 5.02
C THR A 20 -0.60 -6.99 4.78
N LYS A 21 0.14 -7.43 3.78
CA LYS A 21 1.41 -6.84 3.41
C LYS A 21 1.25 -6.08 2.10
N VAL A 22 1.68 -4.83 2.08
CA VAL A 22 1.58 -3.97 0.91
C VAL A 22 2.99 -3.61 0.46
N THR A 23 3.28 -3.85 -0.82
CA THR A 23 4.56 -3.48 -1.42
C THR A 23 4.31 -2.48 -2.52
N ALA A 24 5.02 -1.37 -2.52
CA ALA A 24 4.95 -0.35 -3.57
C ALA A 24 6.35 -0.09 -4.11
N ASP A 25 6.50 -0.14 -5.42
CA ASP A 25 7.80 -0.05 -6.08
C ASP A 25 7.66 0.76 -7.38
N ASN A 26 8.51 1.77 -7.56
CA ASN A 26 8.55 2.56 -8.78
C ASN A 26 9.83 2.34 -9.60
N GLY A 27 10.61 1.32 -9.26
CA GLY A 27 11.89 1.05 -9.91
C GLY A 27 13.07 1.73 -9.25
N MET A 28 12.86 2.84 -8.55
CA MET A 28 13.90 3.59 -7.86
C MET A 28 13.69 3.61 -6.34
N ASP A 29 12.44 3.53 -5.91
CA ASP A 29 12.07 3.54 -4.50
C ASP A 29 11.13 2.37 -4.24
N SER A 30 11.34 1.68 -3.13
CA SER A 30 10.54 0.53 -2.76
C SER A 30 10.14 0.65 -1.30
N CYS A 31 8.86 0.46 -1.03
CA CYS A 31 8.32 0.55 0.32
C CYS A 31 7.48 -0.68 0.64
N VAL A 32 7.50 -1.07 1.90
CA VAL A 32 6.71 -2.19 2.39
C VAL A 32 5.98 -1.75 3.64
N TRP A 33 4.67 -1.98 3.67
CA TRP A 33 3.86 -1.73 4.85
C TRP A 33 3.16 -3.00 5.27
N SER A 34 2.90 -3.13 6.57
CA SER A 34 2.12 -4.23 7.13
C SER A 34 0.92 -3.66 7.87
N PHE A 35 -0.25 -4.22 7.61
CA PHE A 35 -1.49 -3.82 8.25
C PHE A 35 -2.16 -5.04 8.87
N SER A 36 -2.74 -4.86 10.05
CA SER A 36 -3.56 -5.90 10.68
C SER A 36 -5.00 -5.71 10.26
N ILE A 37 -5.62 -6.77 9.78
CA ILE A 37 -7.04 -6.79 9.42
C ILE A 37 -7.70 -7.90 10.22
N ASP A 38 -8.60 -7.51 11.14
CA ASP A 38 -9.23 -8.47 12.04
C ASP A 38 -10.15 -9.44 11.30
N ASN A 39 -10.84 -8.95 10.28
CA ASN A 39 -11.75 -9.79 9.50
C ASN A 39 -11.64 -9.39 8.01
N PRO A 40 -10.85 -10.13 7.22
CA PRO A 40 -10.67 -9.83 5.79
C PRO A 40 -11.97 -9.84 4.99
N LYS A 41 -12.95 -10.64 5.41
CA LYS A 41 -14.23 -10.71 4.70
C LYS A 41 -15.08 -9.46 4.88
N GLN A 42 -14.87 -8.73 5.97
CA GLN A 42 -15.57 -7.49 6.27
C GLN A 42 -14.74 -6.25 6.01
N ALA A 43 -13.53 -6.42 5.53
CA ALA A 43 -12.64 -5.30 5.26
C ALA A 43 -13.20 -4.39 4.18
N LYS A 44 -13.21 -3.10 4.44
CA LYS A 44 -13.65 -2.11 3.47
C LYS A 44 -12.47 -1.76 2.58
N TRP A 45 -12.33 -2.50 1.49
CA TRP A 45 -11.17 -2.41 0.62
C TRP A 45 -10.94 -1.01 0.06
N HIS A 46 -12.01 -0.25 -0.23
CA HIS A 46 -11.85 1.09 -0.76
C HIS A 46 -11.17 2.04 0.25
N ARG A 47 -11.45 1.88 1.54
CA ARG A 47 -10.77 2.65 2.59
C ARG A 47 -9.31 2.24 2.72
N PHE A 48 -9.07 0.93 2.62
CA PHE A 48 -7.73 0.39 2.69
C PHE A 48 -6.88 0.91 1.53
N ILE A 49 -7.43 0.92 0.32
CA ILE A 49 -6.75 1.45 -0.86
C ILE A 49 -6.44 2.94 -0.68
N LYS A 50 -7.38 3.71 -0.14
CA LYS A 50 -7.14 5.13 0.14
C LYS A 50 -6.00 5.35 1.13
N ARG A 51 -5.89 4.50 2.15
CA ARG A 51 -4.77 4.57 3.10
C ARG A 51 -3.44 4.30 2.42
N ILE A 52 -3.41 3.32 1.52
CA ILE A 52 -2.21 3.02 0.74
C ILE A 52 -1.83 4.21 -0.14
N GLN A 53 -2.80 4.78 -0.83
CA GLN A 53 -2.57 5.94 -1.68
C GLN A 53 -2.03 7.13 -0.89
N LYS A 54 -2.56 7.36 0.31
CA LYS A 54 -2.08 8.41 1.18
C LYS A 54 -0.64 8.15 1.62
N ALA A 55 -0.31 6.91 1.97
CA ALA A 55 1.05 6.55 2.38
C ALA A 55 2.04 6.77 1.23
N ILE A 56 1.67 6.41 0.01
CA ILE A 56 2.51 6.63 -1.17
C ILE A 56 2.70 8.13 -1.41
N THR A 57 1.63 8.92 -1.31
CA THR A 57 1.71 10.36 -1.48
C THR A 57 2.64 10.99 -0.45
N GLU A 58 2.55 10.57 0.80
CA GLU A 58 3.43 11.06 1.86
C GLU A 58 4.88 10.69 1.59
N ARG A 59 5.12 9.49 1.07
CA ARG A 59 6.47 9.06 0.71
C ARG A 59 7.04 9.91 -0.42
N ILE A 60 6.24 10.19 -1.45
CA ILE A 60 6.66 11.05 -2.56
C ILE A 60 7.00 12.45 -2.05
N ASN A 61 6.15 13.01 -1.19
CA ASN A 61 6.39 14.33 -0.62
C ASN A 61 7.65 14.36 0.23
N TYR A 62 7.89 13.31 1.00
CA TYR A 62 9.10 13.18 1.81
C TYR A 62 10.35 13.20 0.93
N LEU A 63 10.35 12.41 -0.14
CA LEU A 63 11.50 12.34 -1.06
C LEU A 63 11.71 13.66 -1.82
N GLY A 64 10.61 14.35 -2.13
CA GLY A 64 10.69 15.62 -2.85
C GLY A 64 11.14 16.80 -2.02
N LYS A 65 11.26 16.65 -0.71
CA LYS A 65 11.70 17.72 0.19
C LYS A 65 13.21 17.82 0.31
N GLU A 66 13.92 16.91 -0.28
CA GLU A 66 15.39 16.99 -0.30
C GLU A 66 15.87 17.85 -1.50
#